data_aceb1559c07747a856a958d93ff32175
#
_entry.id   aceb1559c07747a856a958d93ff32175
#
_cell.length_a   1.000
_cell.length_b   1.000
_cell.length_c   1.000
_cell.angle_alpha   90.00
_cell.angle_beta   90.00
_cell.angle_gamma   90.00
#
_symmetry.space_group_name_H-M   'P 1'
#
loop_
_entity.id
_entity.type
_entity.pdbx_description
1 polymer ?
#
loop_
_entity_poly.entity_id
_entity_poly.type
_entity_poly.pdbx_seq_one_letter_code
_entity_poly.pdbx_strand_id
1 'polypeptide(L)'
;MSSRLRRNVPRSSIIVVLALSCALIAVTAQAQAPTWVSAWIGRGPLSTTITTDHTFTDPVPDLTGRTLRVMAHLTAGGSQVRVRLSQRFSATSLGIGAGHVAIRTSGSGIASGTDRALTFAGSSSALVAAGSDLWSDPVTLPVSAGQDLAISLYVPGSFVPTTEGGRAQVKTAYHGAGNQVSATSLTGASTTRQVFAVYEVQVLASRPEAAIVALGDSKGPARRWMQTATGRIGSRHGCRPCPTGQR
;
A
#
# COMPACT_ATOMS: atom_id res chain seq x y z
N MET A 1 41.50 -1.64 -77.42
CA MET A 1 41.59 -2.83 -76.50
C MET A 1 41.34 -2.32 -75.11
N SER A 2 40.08 -2.48 -74.60
CA SER A 2 39.68 -2.00 -73.28
C SER A 2 39.40 -3.23 -72.40
N SER A 3 40.30 -3.52 -71.43
CA SER A 3 40.13 -4.61 -70.50
C SER A 3 39.35 -4.13 -69.27
N ARG A 4 38.15 -4.63 -69.10
CA ARG A 4 37.36 -4.42 -67.88
C ARG A 4 37.82 -5.38 -66.80
N LEU A 5 38.43 -4.86 -65.74
CA LEU A 5 38.71 -5.60 -64.48
C LEU A 5 37.41 -5.83 -63.71
N ARG A 6 36.96 -7.07 -63.71
CA ARG A 6 35.89 -7.50 -62.77
C ARG A 6 36.53 -7.73 -61.37
N ARG A 7 36.18 -6.88 -60.41
CA ARG A 7 36.50 -7.15 -58.99
C ARG A 7 35.54 -8.24 -58.48
N ASN A 8 36.10 -9.41 -58.27
CA ASN A 8 35.42 -10.48 -57.51
C ASN A 8 35.47 -10.14 -56.00
N VAL A 9 34.36 -9.77 -55.42
CA VAL A 9 34.21 -9.64 -53.94
C VAL A 9 33.93 -11.05 -53.46
N PRO A 10 34.76 -11.61 -52.55
CA PRO A 10 34.54 -12.94 -52.03
C PRO A 10 33.25 -12.96 -51.19
N ARG A 11 32.36 -13.90 -51.50
CA ARG A 11 31.09 -14.12 -50.81
C ARG A 11 31.23 -14.32 -49.30
N SER A 12 32.40 -14.68 -48.82
CA SER A 12 32.72 -14.85 -47.38
C SER A 12 32.69 -13.55 -46.58
N SER A 13 32.97 -12.38 -47.18
CA SER A 13 33.00 -11.11 -46.51
C SER A 13 31.59 -10.58 -46.19
N ILE A 14 30.60 -10.98 -46.98
CA ILE A 14 29.20 -10.55 -46.75
C ILE A 14 28.58 -11.29 -45.56
N ILE A 15 28.92 -12.56 -45.37
CA ILE A 15 28.41 -13.38 -44.27
C ILE A 15 28.94 -12.90 -42.92
N VAL A 16 30.23 -12.47 -42.86
CA VAL A 16 30.85 -11.96 -41.63
C VAL A 16 30.22 -10.62 -41.20
N VAL A 17 29.87 -9.74 -42.13
CA VAL A 17 29.22 -8.44 -41.82
C VAL A 17 27.77 -8.63 -41.34
N LEU A 18 27.04 -9.60 -41.90
CA LEU A 18 25.67 -9.91 -41.41
C LEU A 18 25.70 -10.60 -40.04
N ALA A 19 26.67 -11.41 -39.72
CA ALA A 19 26.79 -12.04 -38.41
C ALA A 19 27.19 -11.04 -37.31
N LEU A 20 27.98 -10.03 -37.64
CA LEU A 20 28.37 -8.97 -36.69
C LEU A 20 27.23 -7.98 -36.43
N SER A 21 26.33 -7.75 -37.37
CA SER A 21 25.15 -6.86 -37.16
C SER A 21 24.04 -7.51 -36.35
N CYS A 22 23.93 -8.86 -36.29
CA CYS A 22 22.98 -9.53 -35.42
C CYS A 22 23.44 -9.62 -33.95
N ALA A 23 24.74 -9.51 -33.66
CA ALA A 23 25.27 -9.58 -32.29
C ALA A 23 25.11 -8.27 -31.49
N LEU A 24 24.77 -7.17 -32.14
CA LEU A 24 24.67 -5.84 -31.51
C LEU A 24 23.26 -5.46 -31.03
N ILE A 25 22.27 -6.35 -31.16
CA ILE A 25 20.94 -6.13 -30.62
C ILE A 25 20.65 -7.10 -29.45
N ALA A 26 21.63 -7.36 -28.62
CA ALA A 26 21.36 -7.79 -27.26
C ALA A 26 20.98 -6.53 -26.48
N VAL A 27 19.72 -6.10 -26.61
CA VAL A 27 19.11 -5.18 -25.64
C VAL A 27 19.18 -5.90 -24.31
N THR A 28 20.19 -5.58 -23.52
CA THR A 28 20.22 -5.98 -22.12
C THR A 28 19.00 -5.31 -21.47
N ALA A 29 17.92 -6.06 -21.28
CA ALA A 29 16.83 -5.65 -20.42
C ALA A 29 17.45 -5.43 -19.03
N GLN A 30 17.81 -4.19 -18.74
CA GLN A 30 18.27 -3.83 -17.40
C GLN A 30 17.10 -4.10 -16.46
N ALA A 31 17.25 -5.08 -15.59
CA ALA A 31 16.31 -5.31 -14.52
C ALA A 31 16.26 -4.01 -13.71
N GLN A 32 15.10 -3.37 -13.73
CA GLN A 32 14.89 -2.14 -12.96
C GLN A 32 15.07 -2.47 -11.48
N ALA A 33 15.81 -1.63 -10.76
CA ALA A 33 16.01 -1.82 -9.33
C ALA A 33 14.65 -1.78 -8.61
N PRO A 34 14.44 -2.65 -7.62
CA PRO A 34 13.22 -2.63 -6.83
C PRO A 34 13.00 -1.27 -6.17
N THR A 35 11.77 -0.78 -6.18
CA THR A 35 11.40 0.51 -5.61
C THR A 35 10.27 0.37 -4.60
N TRP A 36 10.28 1.24 -3.58
CA TRP A 36 9.18 1.33 -2.64
C TRP A 36 7.99 2.02 -3.28
N VAL A 37 6.84 1.34 -3.29
CA VAL A 37 5.58 1.88 -3.79
C VAL A 37 4.51 1.84 -2.72
N SER A 38 3.65 2.85 -2.69
CA SER A 38 2.51 2.89 -1.79
C SER A 38 1.46 1.89 -2.27
N ALA A 39 1.22 0.84 -1.49
CA ALA A 39 0.26 -0.21 -1.80
C ALA A 39 -1.07 -0.03 -1.07
N TRP A 40 -1.09 0.76 0.00
CA TRP A 40 -2.29 1.12 0.73
C TRP A 40 -2.06 2.43 1.50
N ILE A 41 -3.06 3.29 1.51
CA ILE A 41 -3.04 4.53 2.28
C ILE A 41 -4.29 4.55 3.17
N GLY A 42 -4.05 4.71 4.47
CA GLY A 42 -5.05 5.12 5.42
C GLY A 42 -5.57 6.50 5.02
N ARG A 43 -6.76 6.86 5.45
CA ARG A 43 -7.19 8.23 5.29
C ARG A 43 -6.34 9.09 6.22
N GLY A 44 -5.77 10.15 5.68
CA GLY A 44 -5.16 11.19 6.48
C GLY A 44 -6.20 11.81 7.41
N PRO A 45 -5.82 12.24 8.61
CA PRO A 45 -6.72 12.90 9.53
C PRO A 45 -7.33 14.12 8.85
N LEU A 46 -8.65 14.13 8.81
CA LEU A 46 -9.38 15.34 8.52
C LEU A 46 -9.39 16.12 9.83
N SER A 47 -8.86 17.35 9.81
CA SER A 47 -9.00 18.39 10.84
C SER A 47 -9.48 17.95 12.23
N THR A 48 -8.80 18.38 13.28
CA THR A 48 -9.20 18.24 14.69
C THR A 48 -10.57 18.85 15.02
N THR A 49 -11.21 19.51 14.07
CA THR A 49 -12.54 20.09 14.24
C THR A 49 -13.55 19.18 13.57
N ILE A 50 -14.13 18.29 14.35
CA ILE A 50 -15.37 17.60 13.97
C ILE A 50 -16.45 18.67 13.94
N THR A 51 -16.75 19.18 12.77
CA THR A 51 -17.99 19.94 12.60
C THR A 51 -19.14 18.96 12.81
N THR A 52 -20.09 19.34 13.64
CA THR A 52 -21.23 18.57 14.13
C THR A 52 -22.16 18.00 13.05
N ASP A 53 -21.83 18.19 11.79
CA ASP A 53 -22.66 17.79 10.65
C ASP A 53 -22.44 16.35 10.15
N HIS A 54 -21.54 15.60 10.79
CA HIS A 54 -21.28 14.21 10.46
C HIS A 54 -21.46 13.37 11.73
N THR A 55 -22.66 12.87 11.93
CA THR A 55 -22.95 11.85 12.94
C THR A 55 -22.19 10.57 12.59
N PHE A 56 -20.98 10.43 13.15
CA PHE A 56 -20.31 9.12 13.20
C PHE A 56 -21.06 8.29 14.23
N THR A 57 -21.66 7.21 13.79
CA THR A 57 -22.38 6.30 14.67
C THR A 57 -21.44 5.36 15.42
N ASP A 58 -20.18 5.27 15.02
CA ASP A 58 -19.20 4.42 15.68
C ASP A 58 -18.41 5.25 16.71
N PRO A 59 -18.49 4.91 17.99
CA PRO A 59 -17.69 5.58 19.01
C PRO A 59 -16.20 5.36 18.75
N VAL A 60 -15.38 6.37 19.08
CA VAL A 60 -13.93 6.24 19.06
C VAL A 60 -13.51 5.30 20.18
N PRO A 61 -12.85 4.17 19.90
CA PRO A 61 -12.45 3.26 20.96
C PRO A 61 -11.31 3.84 21.78
N ASP A 62 -11.33 3.64 23.08
CA ASP A 62 -10.14 3.75 23.90
C ASP A 62 -9.21 2.55 23.61
N LEU A 63 -8.01 2.82 23.12
CA LEU A 63 -7.02 1.80 22.78
C LEU A 63 -6.01 1.57 23.90
N THR A 64 -6.19 2.17 25.05
CA THR A 64 -5.32 1.99 26.22
C THR A 64 -5.25 0.50 26.63
N GLY A 65 -4.04 -0.06 26.67
CA GLY A 65 -3.81 -1.47 27.00
C GLY A 65 -4.41 -2.46 26.00
N ARG A 66 -4.60 -2.05 24.73
CA ARG A 66 -5.26 -2.87 23.69
C ARG A 66 -4.36 -3.10 22.49
N THR A 67 -4.67 -4.17 21.78
CA THR A 67 -4.16 -4.40 20.43
C THR A 67 -5.15 -3.87 19.42
N LEU A 68 -4.70 -2.95 18.57
CA LEU A 68 -5.38 -2.51 17.37
C LEU A 68 -4.89 -3.34 16.18
N ARG A 69 -5.79 -3.87 15.37
CA ARG A 69 -5.45 -4.60 14.13
C ARG A 69 -6.18 -3.98 12.95
N VAL A 70 -5.42 -3.30 12.10
CA VAL A 70 -5.91 -2.62 10.90
C VAL A 70 -5.79 -3.54 9.71
N MET A 71 -6.84 -3.59 8.88
CA MET A 71 -6.85 -4.36 7.62
C MET A 71 -6.54 -3.44 6.45
N ALA A 72 -5.50 -3.76 5.70
CA ALA A 72 -5.04 -3.03 4.53
C ALA A 72 -5.19 -3.89 3.27
N HIS A 73 -6.06 -3.49 2.34
CA HIS A 73 -6.20 -4.13 1.03
C HIS A 73 -5.16 -3.56 0.07
N LEU A 74 -4.19 -4.39 -0.34
CA LEU A 74 -3.05 -3.94 -1.13
C LEU A 74 -3.42 -3.75 -2.60
N THR A 75 -2.97 -2.64 -3.18
CA THR A 75 -3.10 -2.35 -4.61
C THR A 75 -1.87 -2.76 -5.42
N ALA A 76 -0.75 -3.02 -4.76
CA ALA A 76 0.51 -3.46 -5.37
C ALA A 76 1.11 -4.62 -4.59
N GLY A 77 1.94 -5.42 -5.26
CA GLY A 77 2.69 -6.53 -4.66
C GLY A 77 4.18 -6.21 -4.53
N GLY A 78 4.88 -6.97 -3.69
CA GLY A 78 6.31 -6.82 -3.49
C GLY A 78 6.92 -7.89 -2.60
N SER A 79 8.24 -7.85 -2.44
CA SER A 79 9.00 -8.83 -1.65
C SER A 79 9.15 -8.45 -0.18
N GLN A 80 9.02 -7.16 0.13
CA GLN A 80 9.12 -6.61 1.47
C GLN A 80 7.99 -5.62 1.72
N VAL A 81 7.69 -5.42 3.00
CA VAL A 81 6.65 -4.50 3.48
C VAL A 81 7.26 -3.56 4.51
N ARG A 82 6.85 -2.29 4.52
CA ARG A 82 7.06 -1.35 5.62
C ARG A 82 5.80 -0.56 5.89
N VAL A 83 5.62 -0.14 7.13
CA VAL A 83 4.41 0.51 7.61
C VAL A 83 4.76 1.90 8.13
N ARG A 84 3.99 2.91 7.71
CA ARG A 84 4.07 4.26 8.27
C ARG A 84 2.99 4.46 9.30
N LEU A 85 3.41 4.81 10.50
CA LEU A 85 2.56 5.28 11.58
C LEU A 85 2.52 6.80 11.57
N SER A 86 1.38 7.37 11.91
CA SER A 86 1.21 8.83 11.90
C SER A 86 0.48 9.35 13.12
N GLN A 87 1.04 10.40 13.71
CA GLN A 87 0.43 11.27 14.70
C GLN A 87 0.48 12.74 14.23
N ARG A 88 0.56 12.94 12.90
CA ARG A 88 0.80 14.24 12.28
C ARG A 88 -0.18 15.34 12.73
N PHE A 89 -1.42 14.96 13.02
CA PHE A 89 -2.47 15.90 13.42
C PHE A 89 -2.91 15.71 14.87
N SER A 90 -2.19 14.89 15.62
CA SER A 90 -2.43 14.67 17.05
C SER A 90 -1.56 15.62 17.89
N ALA A 91 -2.16 16.16 18.94
CA ALA A 91 -1.44 16.91 19.97
C ALA A 91 -0.73 16.01 20.99
N THR A 92 -0.98 14.68 20.93
CA THR A 92 -0.40 13.69 21.84
C THR A 92 0.46 12.69 21.10
N SER A 93 1.52 12.21 21.75
CA SER A 93 2.36 11.14 21.23
C SER A 93 1.67 9.78 21.41
N LEU A 94 2.02 8.81 20.56
CA LEU A 94 1.54 7.43 20.61
C LEU A 94 2.67 6.48 20.96
N GLY A 95 2.58 5.82 22.11
CA GLY A 95 3.48 4.73 22.49
C GLY A 95 3.02 3.41 21.84
N ILE A 96 3.94 2.74 21.17
CA ILE A 96 3.76 1.38 20.62
C ILE A 96 4.63 0.43 21.42
N GLY A 97 4.03 -0.55 22.09
CA GLY A 97 4.75 -1.57 22.86
C GLY A 97 5.20 -2.75 21.98
N ALA A 98 4.46 -3.05 20.93
CA ALA A 98 4.79 -4.07 19.94
C ALA A 98 4.02 -3.81 18.64
N GLY A 99 4.58 -4.20 17.51
CA GLY A 99 3.92 -4.15 16.20
C GLY A 99 4.18 -5.40 15.38
N HIS A 100 3.18 -5.88 14.64
CA HIS A 100 3.29 -7.02 13.74
C HIS A 100 2.54 -6.77 12.44
N VAL A 101 2.96 -7.46 11.38
CA VAL A 101 2.26 -7.51 10.10
C VAL A 101 2.17 -8.95 9.61
N ALA A 102 1.01 -9.32 9.06
CA ALA A 102 0.76 -10.66 8.54
C ALA A 102 -0.23 -10.61 7.37
N ILE A 103 -0.29 -11.68 6.57
CA ILE A 103 -1.35 -11.86 5.58
C ILE A 103 -2.65 -12.20 6.32
N ARG A 104 -3.72 -11.46 6.03
CA ARG A 104 -5.05 -11.69 6.60
C ARG A 104 -5.71 -12.92 5.98
N THR A 105 -6.48 -13.64 6.77
CA THR A 105 -7.40 -14.68 6.30
C THR A 105 -8.84 -14.16 6.25
N SER A 106 -9.52 -14.14 7.40
CA SER A 106 -10.88 -13.63 7.53
C SER A 106 -11.06 -12.98 8.90
N GLY A 107 -12.02 -12.07 9.04
CA GLY A 107 -12.22 -11.37 10.30
C GLY A 107 -10.93 -10.71 10.79
N SER A 108 -10.55 -10.93 12.04
CA SER A 108 -9.27 -10.51 12.62
C SER A 108 -8.15 -11.54 12.42
N GLY A 109 -8.38 -12.62 11.66
CA GLY A 109 -7.46 -13.74 11.50
C GLY A 109 -6.27 -13.45 10.59
N ILE A 110 -5.13 -14.10 10.89
CA ILE A 110 -3.90 -14.07 10.08
C ILE A 110 -3.52 -15.47 9.61
N ALA A 111 -2.85 -15.54 8.45
CA ALA A 111 -2.38 -16.79 7.88
C ALA A 111 -1.16 -17.31 8.65
N SER A 112 -1.16 -18.61 8.94
CA SER A 112 -0.05 -19.27 9.62
C SER A 112 1.27 -19.06 8.86
N GLY A 113 2.36 -18.83 9.59
CA GLY A 113 3.70 -18.66 9.04
C GLY A 113 3.97 -17.30 8.38
N THR A 114 2.98 -16.39 8.33
CA THR A 114 3.13 -15.07 7.70
C THR A 114 3.36 -13.92 8.68
N ASP A 115 3.22 -14.17 9.97
CA ASP A 115 3.42 -13.16 11.01
C ASP A 115 4.87 -12.69 11.07
N ARG A 116 5.06 -11.36 11.03
CA ARG A 116 6.37 -10.71 11.12
C ARG A 116 6.31 -9.57 12.13
N ALA A 117 7.24 -9.58 13.07
CA ALA A 117 7.41 -8.46 13.98
C ALA A 117 7.90 -7.22 13.22
N LEU A 118 7.29 -6.08 13.53
CA LEU A 118 7.75 -4.78 13.08
C LEU A 118 8.76 -4.23 14.09
N THR A 119 9.83 -3.66 13.56
CA THR A 119 10.80 -2.89 14.35
C THR A 119 10.83 -1.43 13.84
N PHE A 120 11.36 -0.57 14.68
CA PHE A 120 11.49 0.87 14.43
C PHE A 120 12.91 1.28 14.80
N ALA A 121 13.76 1.47 13.81
CA ALA A 121 15.22 1.63 13.98
C ALA A 121 15.82 0.49 14.87
N GLY A 122 15.40 -0.75 14.60
CA GLY A 122 15.83 -1.96 15.31
C GLY A 122 15.12 -2.25 16.64
N SER A 123 14.31 -1.30 17.17
CA SER A 123 13.55 -1.50 18.42
C SER A 123 12.17 -2.11 18.14
N SER A 124 11.73 -3.04 18.99
CA SER A 124 10.37 -3.62 18.93
C SER A 124 9.29 -2.67 19.46
N SER A 125 9.67 -1.61 20.18
CA SER A 125 8.79 -0.58 20.68
C SER A 125 9.14 0.77 20.07
N ALA A 126 8.19 1.69 20.06
CA ALA A 126 8.39 3.02 19.50
C ALA A 126 7.51 4.07 20.15
N LEU A 127 7.93 5.32 20.04
CA LEU A 127 7.13 6.50 20.34
C LEU A 127 6.95 7.32 19.04
N VAL A 128 5.73 7.39 18.57
CA VAL A 128 5.38 8.32 17.49
C VAL A 128 5.07 9.66 18.13
N ALA A 129 5.95 10.64 17.95
CA ALA A 129 5.79 11.95 18.57
C ALA A 129 4.56 12.69 18.02
N ALA A 130 3.97 13.56 18.82
CA ALA A 130 2.91 14.46 18.37
C ALA A 130 3.36 15.25 17.14
N GLY A 131 2.49 15.40 16.16
CA GLY A 131 2.77 16.12 14.92
C GLY A 131 3.71 15.41 13.94
N SER A 132 4.09 14.14 14.17
CA SER A 132 5.08 13.43 13.35
C SER A 132 4.58 12.12 12.77
N ASP A 133 5.38 11.57 11.86
CA ASP A 133 5.24 10.23 11.28
C ASP A 133 6.46 9.37 11.66
N LEU A 134 6.27 8.05 11.67
CA LEU A 134 7.32 7.08 11.93
C LEU A 134 7.19 5.89 10.98
N TRP A 135 8.28 5.52 10.30
CA TRP A 135 8.34 4.31 9.49
C TRP A 135 8.84 3.13 10.32
N SER A 136 8.23 1.96 10.09
CA SER A 136 8.85 0.71 10.51
C SER A 136 10.08 0.40 9.64
N ASP A 137 10.97 -0.42 10.18
CA ASP A 137 11.98 -1.09 9.36
C ASP A 137 11.28 -2.01 8.36
N PRO A 138 11.90 -2.26 7.18
CA PRO A 138 11.38 -3.20 6.21
C PRO A 138 11.37 -4.63 6.76
N VAL A 139 10.30 -5.38 6.51
CA VAL A 139 10.21 -6.81 6.82
C VAL A 139 10.06 -7.64 5.55
N THR A 140 10.73 -8.77 5.48
CA THR A 140 10.58 -9.73 4.38
C THR A 140 9.24 -10.45 4.52
N LEU A 141 8.30 -10.07 3.69
CA LEU A 141 6.98 -10.66 3.57
C LEU A 141 6.51 -10.49 2.12
N PRO A 142 6.68 -11.52 1.28
CA PRO A 142 6.19 -11.48 -0.10
C PRO A 142 4.66 -11.35 -0.11
N VAL A 143 4.17 -10.36 -0.86
CA VAL A 143 2.75 -10.05 -0.98
C VAL A 143 2.37 -9.78 -2.43
N SER A 144 1.10 -9.96 -2.76
CA SER A 144 0.53 -9.70 -4.08
C SER A 144 -0.52 -8.59 -4.03
N ALA A 145 -0.72 -7.90 -5.15
CA ALA A 145 -1.85 -7.00 -5.30
C ALA A 145 -3.17 -7.76 -5.08
N GLY A 146 -4.12 -7.13 -4.42
CA GLY A 146 -5.40 -7.73 -4.05
C GLY A 146 -5.39 -8.54 -2.76
N GLN A 147 -4.23 -8.75 -2.13
CA GLN A 147 -4.17 -9.37 -0.80
C GLN A 147 -4.50 -8.35 0.30
N ASP A 148 -5.06 -8.88 1.39
CA ASP A 148 -5.26 -8.12 2.62
C ASP A 148 -4.11 -8.39 3.59
N LEU A 149 -3.56 -7.33 4.17
CA LEU A 149 -2.66 -7.39 5.31
C LEU A 149 -3.39 -7.03 6.60
N ALA A 150 -2.98 -7.68 7.68
CA ALA A 150 -3.33 -7.35 9.06
C ALA A 150 -2.13 -6.67 9.72
N ILE A 151 -2.24 -5.40 10.07
CA ILE A 151 -1.22 -4.63 10.80
C ILE A 151 -1.70 -4.53 12.24
N SER A 152 -0.96 -5.13 13.17
CA SER A 152 -1.30 -5.19 14.60
C SER A 152 -0.36 -4.32 15.40
N LEU A 153 -0.91 -3.45 16.25
CA LEU A 153 -0.16 -2.55 17.13
C LEU A 153 -0.68 -2.72 18.55
N TYR A 154 0.20 -2.97 19.51
CA TYR A 154 -0.14 -2.94 20.92
C TYR A 154 0.16 -1.57 21.50
N VAL A 155 -0.84 -0.98 22.14
CA VAL A 155 -0.78 0.35 22.76
C VAL A 155 -0.79 0.16 24.29
N PRO A 156 0.36 0.18 24.97
CA PRO A 156 0.43 -0.11 26.40
C PRO A 156 -0.08 1.04 27.28
N GLY A 157 0.10 2.26 26.80
CA GLY A 157 -0.24 3.50 27.53
C GLY A 157 -1.58 4.07 27.13
N SER A 158 -1.94 5.19 27.78
CA SER A 158 -3.17 5.92 27.45
C SER A 158 -3.13 6.43 26.02
N PHE A 159 -4.11 6.06 25.26
CA PHE A 159 -4.31 6.56 23.90
C PHE A 159 -5.78 6.57 23.50
N VAL A 160 -6.30 7.77 23.40
CA VAL A 160 -7.59 8.03 22.76
C VAL A 160 -7.28 8.59 21.38
N PRO A 161 -7.54 7.86 20.31
CA PRO A 161 -7.26 8.34 18.96
C PRO A 161 -8.01 9.63 18.68
N THR A 162 -7.34 10.60 18.08
CA THR A 162 -8.03 11.70 17.42
C THR A 162 -8.75 11.13 16.19
N THR A 163 -10.04 11.39 16.08
CA THR A 163 -10.87 10.85 15.02
C THR A 163 -10.37 11.28 13.67
N GLU A 164 -10.01 10.34 12.85
CA GLU A 164 -9.92 10.54 11.43
C GLU A 164 -11.33 10.45 10.85
N GLY A 165 -11.95 11.60 10.66
CA GLY A 165 -13.25 11.67 10.06
C GLY A 165 -13.25 11.10 8.65
N GLY A 166 -13.99 10.06 8.45
CA GLY A 166 -14.23 9.51 7.14
C GLY A 166 -15.12 8.31 7.23
N ARG A 167 -16.28 8.35 6.60
CA ARG A 167 -17.07 7.17 6.31
C ARG A 167 -16.25 6.21 5.47
N ALA A 168 -15.33 5.49 6.10
CA ALA A 168 -14.58 4.44 5.43
C ALA A 168 -15.48 3.20 5.38
N GLN A 169 -16.43 3.16 4.46
CA GLN A 169 -17.28 2.00 4.22
C GLN A 169 -16.46 0.75 3.80
N VAL A 170 -15.18 0.92 3.57
CA VAL A 170 -14.29 -0.12 3.02
C VAL A 170 -13.12 -0.46 3.96
N LYS A 171 -12.97 0.25 5.07
CA LYS A 171 -11.87 0.02 6.02
C LYS A 171 -12.39 -0.66 7.27
N THR A 172 -11.71 -1.72 7.68
CA THR A 172 -12.05 -2.47 8.88
C THR A 172 -10.84 -2.52 9.79
N ALA A 173 -11.06 -2.23 11.05
CA ALA A 173 -10.09 -2.48 12.10
C ALA A 173 -10.76 -3.25 13.25
N TYR A 174 -9.95 -3.99 13.96
CA TYR A 174 -10.36 -4.75 15.14
C TYR A 174 -9.53 -4.27 16.33
N HIS A 175 -10.10 -4.30 17.52
CA HIS A 175 -9.33 -4.07 18.75
C HIS A 175 -9.74 -5.05 19.83
N GLY A 176 -8.76 -5.51 20.58
CA GLY A 176 -8.95 -6.46 21.69
C GLY A 176 -8.08 -6.09 22.88
N ALA A 177 -8.45 -6.53 24.09
CA ALA A 177 -7.72 -6.24 25.31
C ALA A 177 -6.35 -6.96 25.33
N GLY A 178 -5.34 -6.31 25.91
CA GLY A 178 -3.99 -6.88 26.07
C GLY A 178 -3.15 -6.90 24.80
N ASN A 179 -1.94 -7.45 24.93
CA ASN A 179 -1.01 -7.61 23.81
C ASN A 179 -1.32 -8.92 23.07
N GLN A 180 -1.93 -8.80 21.92
CA GLN A 180 -2.31 -9.91 21.04
C GLN A 180 -1.74 -9.72 19.61
N VAL A 181 -0.64 -8.98 19.44
CA VAL A 181 -0.14 -8.60 18.10
C VAL A 181 0.18 -9.82 17.23
N SER A 182 0.71 -10.89 17.81
CA SER A 182 1.06 -12.16 17.13
C SER A 182 -0.06 -13.20 17.15
N ALA A 183 -1.19 -12.92 17.81
CA ALA A 183 -2.28 -13.89 17.90
C ALA A 183 -2.88 -14.20 16.54
N THR A 184 -3.12 -15.47 16.23
CA THR A 184 -3.74 -15.92 14.99
C THR A 184 -5.09 -15.23 14.74
N SER A 185 -5.85 -14.97 15.81
CA SER A 185 -7.07 -14.17 15.79
C SER A 185 -7.19 -13.42 17.11
N LEU A 186 -7.75 -12.22 17.10
CA LEU A 186 -7.93 -11.45 18.33
C LEU A 186 -9.08 -12.04 19.15
N THR A 187 -8.80 -12.38 20.40
CA THR A 187 -9.82 -12.84 21.37
C THR A 187 -10.60 -11.63 21.89
N GLY A 188 -11.93 -11.77 22.01
CA GLY A 188 -12.78 -10.68 22.49
C GLY A 188 -12.72 -9.42 21.64
N ALA A 189 -12.51 -9.58 20.34
CA ALA A 189 -12.36 -8.46 19.43
C ALA A 189 -13.67 -7.71 19.20
N SER A 190 -13.60 -6.39 19.29
CA SER A 190 -14.61 -5.47 18.74
C SER A 190 -14.14 -4.94 17.40
N THR A 191 -15.09 -4.62 16.52
CA THR A 191 -14.81 -4.02 15.21
C THR A 191 -15.02 -2.51 15.23
N THR A 192 -14.23 -1.81 14.45
CA THR A 192 -14.46 -0.40 14.12
C THR A 192 -14.21 -0.18 12.63
N ARG A 193 -14.96 0.76 12.04
CA ARG A 193 -14.76 1.20 10.66
C ARG A 193 -13.73 2.33 10.55
N GLN A 194 -13.20 2.76 11.67
CA GLN A 194 -12.20 3.82 11.75
C GLN A 194 -10.80 3.21 11.78
N VAL A 195 -9.87 3.83 11.08
CA VAL A 195 -8.45 3.43 11.05
C VAL A 195 -7.65 4.48 11.79
N PHE A 196 -6.87 4.04 12.76
CA PHE A 196 -6.03 4.88 13.59
C PHE A 196 -4.57 4.49 13.46
N ALA A 197 -3.68 5.42 13.68
CA ALA A 197 -2.24 5.27 13.75
C ALA A 197 -1.56 4.75 12.47
N VAL A 198 -2.11 3.76 11.79
CA VAL A 198 -1.56 3.22 10.53
C VAL A 198 -1.96 4.13 9.37
N TYR A 199 -0.98 4.79 8.76
CA TYR A 199 -1.23 5.75 7.68
C TYR A 199 -0.97 5.17 6.29
N GLU A 200 0.11 4.39 6.13
CA GLU A 200 0.52 3.89 4.82
C GLU A 200 1.20 2.53 4.94
N VAL A 201 0.97 1.69 3.95
CA VAL A 201 1.74 0.47 3.72
C VAL A 201 2.44 0.60 2.39
N GLN A 202 3.77 0.45 2.41
CA GLN A 202 4.57 0.36 1.19
C GLN A 202 5.10 -1.05 1.00
N VAL A 203 5.24 -1.44 -0.26
CA VAL A 203 5.85 -2.69 -0.68
C VAL A 203 7.06 -2.43 -1.58
N LEU A 204 8.06 -3.29 -1.51
CA LEU A 204 9.23 -3.24 -2.38
C LEU A 204 8.91 -3.97 -3.68
N ALA A 205 8.44 -3.22 -4.67
CA ALA A 205 8.03 -3.74 -5.96
C ALA A 205 9.23 -3.95 -6.89
N SER A 206 9.26 -5.08 -7.60
CA SER A 206 10.29 -5.38 -8.60
C SER A 206 9.98 -4.83 -9.99
N ARG A 207 8.79 -4.25 -10.18
CA ARG A 207 8.32 -3.67 -11.45
C ARG A 207 7.81 -2.25 -11.20
N PRO A 208 7.87 -1.38 -12.21
CA PRO A 208 7.25 -0.07 -12.10
C PRO A 208 5.73 -0.21 -11.94
N GLU A 209 5.20 0.52 -10.97
CA GLU A 209 3.76 0.61 -10.72
C GLU A 209 3.24 1.97 -11.19
N ALA A 210 2.04 1.98 -11.73
CA ALA A 210 1.37 3.20 -12.14
C ALA A 210 0.34 3.63 -11.09
N ALA A 211 0.28 4.93 -10.79
CA ALA A 211 -0.74 5.48 -9.91
C ALA A 211 -1.86 6.09 -10.75
N ILE A 212 -3.11 5.78 -10.40
CA ILE A 212 -4.29 6.45 -10.95
C ILE A 212 -4.82 7.41 -9.89
N VAL A 213 -4.83 8.69 -10.20
CA VAL A 213 -5.38 9.74 -9.33
C VAL A 213 -6.75 10.14 -9.84
N ALA A 214 -7.79 9.90 -9.05
CA ALA A 214 -9.15 10.38 -9.32
C ALA A 214 -9.42 11.63 -8.47
N LEU A 215 -9.66 12.76 -9.13
CA LEU A 215 -10.06 14.01 -8.49
C LEU A 215 -11.57 14.19 -8.64
N GLY A 216 -12.24 14.54 -7.54
CA GLY A 216 -13.69 14.77 -7.54
C GLY A 216 -14.24 15.04 -6.15
N ASP A 217 -15.49 15.47 -6.10
CA ASP A 217 -16.23 15.69 -4.87
C ASP A 217 -17.25 14.58 -4.59
N SER A 218 -18.05 14.73 -3.52
CA SER A 218 -19.10 13.77 -3.15
C SER A 218 -20.28 13.71 -4.13
N LYS A 219 -20.38 14.64 -5.07
CA LYS A 219 -21.43 14.74 -6.07
C LYS A 219 -21.00 14.27 -7.46
N GLY A 220 -19.67 14.06 -7.64
CA GLY A 220 -19.10 13.64 -8.91
C GLY A 220 -19.28 12.13 -9.20
N PRO A 221 -19.03 11.69 -10.44
CA PRO A 221 -19.13 10.28 -10.87
C PRO A 221 -18.16 9.34 -10.13
N ALA A 222 -17.25 9.88 -9.32
CA ALA A 222 -16.27 9.11 -8.53
C ALA A 222 -16.92 8.07 -7.60
N ARG A 223 -18.17 8.25 -7.18
CA ARG A 223 -18.90 7.23 -6.40
C ARG A 223 -19.04 5.89 -7.15
N ARG A 224 -19.09 5.93 -8.47
CA ARG A 224 -19.23 4.72 -9.30
C ARG A 224 -17.92 4.00 -9.56
N TRP A 225 -16.79 4.73 -9.53
CA TRP A 225 -15.47 4.15 -9.76
C TRP A 225 -14.88 3.46 -8.54
N MET A 226 -15.19 3.93 -7.32
CA MET A 226 -14.71 3.28 -6.10
C MET A 226 -15.36 1.91 -5.84
N GLN A 227 -16.54 1.65 -6.42
CA GLN A 227 -17.19 0.34 -6.30
C GLN A 227 -16.69 -0.68 -7.34
N THR A 228 -16.03 -0.24 -8.41
CA THR A 228 -15.52 -1.12 -9.47
C THR A 228 -14.04 -1.44 -9.35
N ALA A 229 -13.28 -0.76 -8.50
CA ALA A 229 -11.85 -1.04 -8.29
C ALA A 229 -11.60 -2.39 -7.54
N THR A 230 -12.65 -3.06 -7.06
CA THR A 230 -12.56 -4.42 -6.48
C THR A 230 -12.89 -5.53 -7.46
N GLY A 231 -13.15 -5.21 -8.74
CA GLY A 231 -13.54 -6.19 -9.74
C GLY A 231 -12.79 -6.01 -11.06
N ARG A 232 -11.92 -6.95 -11.37
CA ARG A 232 -11.30 -7.26 -12.69
C ARG A 232 -10.91 -6.05 -13.54
N ILE A 233 -9.62 -5.87 -13.71
CA ILE A 233 -9.08 -5.23 -14.92
C ILE A 233 -9.43 -6.14 -16.11
N GLY A 234 -10.61 -5.95 -16.65
CA GLY A 234 -11.08 -6.53 -17.89
C GLY A 234 -10.75 -5.55 -19.02
N SER A 235 -9.98 -6.04 -19.98
CA SER A 235 -9.53 -5.42 -21.21
C SER A 235 -10.52 -4.47 -21.88
N ARG A 236 -9.98 -3.32 -22.32
CA ARG A 236 -10.36 -2.56 -23.52
C ARG A 236 -11.83 -2.17 -23.69
N HIS A 237 -12.16 -0.94 -23.31
CA HIS A 237 -13.14 -0.17 -24.09
C HIS A 237 -12.72 1.31 -24.08
N GLY A 238 -12.56 1.86 -25.27
CA GLY A 238 -12.03 3.17 -25.52
C GLY A 238 -12.85 4.29 -24.86
N CYS A 239 -12.16 5.29 -24.38
CA CYS A 239 -12.74 6.58 -24.05
C CYS A 239 -13.43 7.15 -25.29
N ARG A 240 -14.73 7.31 -25.24
CA ARG A 240 -15.44 8.16 -26.18
C ARG A 240 -15.08 9.62 -25.86
N PRO A 241 -14.78 10.45 -26.86
CA PRO A 241 -14.53 11.87 -26.65
C PRO A 241 -15.79 12.55 -26.13
N CYS A 242 -15.61 13.44 -25.14
CA CYS A 242 -16.68 14.35 -24.70
C CYS A 242 -17.18 15.18 -25.85
N PRO A 243 -18.51 15.34 -26.07
CA PRO A 243 -19.02 16.28 -27.03
C PRO A 243 -18.75 17.69 -26.52
N THR A 244 -17.94 18.42 -27.28
CA THR A 244 -17.81 19.87 -27.17
C THR A 244 -19.04 20.50 -27.83
N GLY A 245 -19.74 21.32 -27.08
CA GLY A 245 -20.64 22.31 -27.69
C GLY A 245 -22.06 22.32 -27.15
N GLN A 246 -22.39 23.35 -26.44
CA GLN A 246 -23.37 24.40 -26.82
C GLN A 246 -23.80 25.20 -25.60
N ARG A 247 -23.45 26.46 -25.67
CA ARG A 247 -24.12 27.72 -25.25
C ARG A 247 -24.77 27.73 -23.87
#